data_a34d3b168704f084fd896eda52819355
#
_entry.id   a34d3b168704f084fd896eda52819355
#
_cell.length_a   1.000
_cell.length_b   1.000
_cell.length_c   1.000
_cell.angle_alpha   90.00
_cell.angle_beta   90.00
_cell.angle_gamma   90.00
#
_symmetry.space_group_name_H-M   'P 1'
#
loop_
_entity.id
_entity.type
_entity.pdbx_description
1 polymer ?
#
loop_
_entity_poly.entity_id
_entity_poly.type
_entity_poly.pdbx_seq_one_letter_code
_entity_poly.pdbx_strand_id
1 'polypeptide(L)'
;MSKQIRKIAFLVDENEFKLLQEACLYVADVEKNLKKAVKENDKYRIEFLYDELDDLAGYIAHCANHEKSPGKQKRWDKLSDKIERLLILSDKLSQHNNLKSKKHKNGKYPPQMLYYIFDVWIEKKGGILFPKEVRRKICSPGSKNLYSFARVITKAFGFYFDHCFGYYDNFQRYHDSQRSYELFVDIGEEPLSPMTKGVKKTRIYQVFKNPQDKMLFLFDYGDNWHFGIELKEIKPMDKWNLAPMVLESNGEAPPQYPPYEE
;
A
#
# COMPACT_ATOMS: atom_id res chain seq x y z
N MET A 1 -26.92 -7.03 7.92
CA MET A 1 -26.81 -6.89 6.45
C MET A 1 -25.40 -7.24 6.04
N SER A 2 -25.19 -8.37 5.37
CA SER A 2 -23.89 -8.81 4.91
C SER A 2 -23.36 -7.83 3.87
N LYS A 3 -22.16 -7.27 4.11
CA LYS A 3 -21.43 -6.52 3.06
C LYS A 3 -21.22 -7.47 1.88
N GLN A 4 -21.82 -7.16 0.75
CA GLN A 4 -21.57 -7.88 -0.49
C GLN A 4 -20.09 -7.67 -0.84
N ILE A 5 -19.28 -8.70 -0.62
CA ILE A 5 -17.84 -8.69 -0.92
C ILE A 5 -17.72 -8.69 -2.45
N ARG A 6 -17.29 -7.56 -2.99
CA ARG A 6 -17.20 -7.35 -4.43
C ARG A 6 -15.93 -8.00 -4.98
N LYS A 7 -16.10 -8.87 -5.94
CA LYS A 7 -15.01 -9.46 -6.73
C LYS A 7 -14.67 -8.58 -7.92
N ILE A 8 -13.40 -8.52 -8.24
CA ILE A 8 -12.83 -7.83 -9.40
C ILE A 8 -12.46 -8.89 -10.42
N ALA A 9 -13.01 -8.78 -11.63
CA ALA A 9 -12.63 -9.64 -12.74
C ALA A 9 -11.32 -9.13 -13.36
N PHE A 10 -10.32 -9.99 -13.39
CA PHE A 10 -9.02 -9.74 -14.00
C PHE A 10 -8.86 -10.62 -15.24
N LEU A 11 -8.79 -9.97 -16.41
CA LEU A 11 -8.61 -10.66 -17.69
C LEU A 11 -7.13 -10.65 -18.06
N VAL A 12 -6.54 -11.82 -18.27
CA VAL A 12 -5.13 -12.00 -18.61
C VAL A 12 -4.97 -12.89 -19.83
N ASP A 13 -3.93 -12.65 -20.61
CA ASP A 13 -3.53 -13.55 -21.70
C ASP A 13 -2.75 -14.77 -21.18
N GLU A 14 -2.40 -15.70 -22.07
CA GLU A 14 -1.68 -16.93 -21.73
C GLU A 14 -0.31 -16.67 -21.05
N ASN A 15 0.41 -15.64 -21.50
CA ASN A 15 1.71 -15.30 -20.93
C ASN A 15 1.58 -14.65 -19.56
N GLU A 16 0.62 -13.75 -19.40
CA GLU A 16 0.27 -13.13 -18.12
C GLU A 16 -0.22 -14.19 -17.12
N PHE A 17 -1.00 -15.17 -17.59
CA PHE A 17 -1.48 -16.28 -16.77
C PHE A 17 -0.32 -17.14 -16.24
N LYS A 18 0.68 -17.44 -17.08
CA LYS A 18 1.90 -18.17 -16.66
C LYS A 18 2.69 -17.39 -15.62
N LEU A 19 2.83 -16.07 -15.77
CA LEU A 19 3.46 -15.23 -14.74
C LEU A 19 2.70 -15.28 -13.42
N LEU A 20 1.37 -15.27 -13.45
CA LEU A 20 0.57 -15.42 -12.23
C LEU A 20 0.74 -16.80 -11.58
N GLN A 21 0.93 -17.86 -12.38
CA GLN A 21 1.24 -19.18 -11.85
C GLN A 21 2.63 -19.22 -11.15
N GLU A 22 3.61 -18.49 -11.65
CA GLU A 22 4.89 -18.32 -10.95
C GLU A 22 4.70 -17.56 -9.63
N ALA A 23 3.88 -16.51 -9.63
CA ALA A 23 3.58 -15.72 -8.44
C ALA A 23 2.82 -16.51 -7.35
N CYS A 24 2.00 -17.50 -7.74
CA CYS A 24 1.17 -18.25 -6.78
C CYS A 24 1.98 -19.07 -5.77
N LEU A 25 3.25 -19.37 -6.05
CA LEU A 25 4.15 -20.05 -5.11
C LEU A 25 4.38 -19.25 -3.82
N TYR A 26 4.11 -17.95 -3.83
CA TYR A 26 4.43 -17.03 -2.74
C TYR A 26 3.21 -16.26 -2.21
N VAL A 27 2.05 -16.37 -2.88
CA VAL A 27 0.81 -15.68 -2.49
C VAL A 27 -0.34 -16.68 -2.50
N ALA A 28 -0.66 -17.25 -1.35
CA ALA A 28 -1.59 -18.38 -1.20
C ALA A 28 -3.00 -18.14 -1.80
N ASP A 29 -3.53 -16.92 -1.73
CA ASP A 29 -4.85 -16.59 -2.27
C ASP A 29 -4.87 -16.59 -3.80
N VAL A 30 -3.71 -16.35 -4.46
CA VAL A 30 -3.59 -16.36 -5.92
C VAL A 30 -3.83 -17.77 -6.48
N GLU A 31 -3.22 -18.80 -5.91
CA GLU A 31 -3.41 -20.20 -6.34
C GLU A 31 -4.89 -20.61 -6.34
N LYS A 32 -5.59 -20.28 -5.27
CA LYS A 32 -7.02 -20.55 -5.11
C LYS A 32 -7.87 -19.90 -6.22
N ASN A 33 -7.50 -18.67 -6.59
CA ASN A 33 -8.22 -17.91 -7.61
C ASN A 33 -7.86 -18.38 -9.03
N LEU A 34 -6.59 -18.74 -9.28
CA LEU A 34 -6.15 -19.35 -10.56
C LEU A 34 -6.83 -20.68 -10.84
N LYS A 35 -7.01 -21.54 -9.83
CA LYS A 35 -7.76 -22.82 -9.97
C LYS A 35 -9.22 -22.62 -10.40
N LYS A 36 -9.78 -21.43 -10.20
CA LYS A 36 -11.16 -21.07 -10.58
C LYS A 36 -11.21 -20.20 -11.84
N ALA A 37 -10.08 -19.99 -12.49
CA ALA A 37 -10.01 -19.21 -13.71
C ALA A 37 -10.84 -19.84 -14.83
N VAL A 38 -11.59 -19.03 -15.56
CA VAL A 38 -12.40 -19.44 -16.71
C VAL A 38 -11.73 -18.94 -17.97
N LYS A 39 -11.49 -19.84 -18.93
CA LYS A 39 -10.97 -19.45 -20.24
C LYS A 39 -12.11 -18.92 -21.10
N GLU A 40 -12.01 -17.66 -21.47
CA GLU A 40 -12.96 -16.95 -22.36
C GLU A 40 -12.20 -16.50 -23.62
N ASN A 41 -12.42 -17.19 -24.75
CA ASN A 41 -11.64 -17.01 -25.98
C ASN A 41 -10.13 -17.18 -25.75
N ASP A 42 -9.32 -16.16 -26.04
CA ASP A 42 -7.88 -16.15 -25.90
C ASP A 42 -7.40 -15.60 -24.54
N LYS A 43 -8.29 -15.44 -23.57
CA LYS A 43 -7.99 -14.87 -22.26
C LYS A 43 -8.49 -15.74 -21.12
N TYR A 44 -7.87 -15.60 -19.96
CA TYR A 44 -8.34 -16.16 -18.70
C TYR A 44 -9.02 -15.07 -17.88
N ARG A 45 -10.22 -15.32 -17.42
CA ARG A 45 -10.92 -14.51 -16.45
C ARG A 45 -10.70 -15.08 -15.06
N ILE A 46 -10.11 -14.28 -14.19
CA ILE A 46 -9.84 -14.63 -12.80
C ILE A 46 -10.58 -13.63 -11.91
N GLU A 47 -11.18 -14.08 -10.82
CA GLU A 47 -11.87 -13.22 -9.89
C GLU A 47 -11.07 -13.09 -8.59
N PHE A 48 -10.77 -11.85 -8.19
CA PHE A 48 -10.09 -11.51 -6.95
C PHE A 48 -10.95 -10.62 -6.07
N LEU A 49 -10.80 -10.73 -4.75
CA LEU A 49 -11.19 -9.66 -3.85
C LEU A 49 -10.25 -8.47 -4.03
N TYR A 50 -10.70 -7.27 -3.66
CA TYR A 50 -9.86 -6.07 -3.78
C TYR A 50 -8.53 -6.23 -3.04
N ASP A 51 -8.59 -6.69 -1.78
CA ASP A 51 -7.39 -6.84 -0.95
C ASP A 51 -6.45 -7.94 -1.50
N GLU A 52 -6.98 -9.04 -2.05
CA GLU A 52 -6.19 -10.10 -2.73
C GLU A 52 -5.46 -9.55 -3.96
N LEU A 53 -6.14 -8.71 -4.76
CA LEU A 53 -5.54 -8.10 -5.95
C LEU A 53 -4.51 -7.02 -5.59
N ASP A 54 -4.71 -6.30 -4.50
CA ASP A 54 -3.76 -5.30 -3.98
C ASP A 54 -2.48 -5.97 -3.44
N ASP A 55 -2.62 -7.09 -2.73
CA ASP A 55 -1.49 -7.91 -2.27
C ASP A 55 -0.71 -8.49 -3.47
N LEU A 56 -1.42 -9.01 -4.47
CA LEU A 56 -0.80 -9.48 -5.70
C LEU A 56 -0.03 -8.37 -6.44
N ALA A 57 -0.56 -7.14 -6.48
CA ALA A 57 0.14 -6.00 -7.07
C ALA A 57 1.50 -5.74 -6.41
N GLY A 58 1.56 -5.82 -5.07
CA GLY A 58 2.80 -5.68 -4.31
C GLY A 58 3.83 -6.74 -4.67
N TYR A 59 3.40 -8.02 -4.74
CA TYR A 59 4.28 -9.13 -5.10
C TYR A 59 4.77 -9.07 -6.56
N ILE A 60 3.90 -8.72 -7.51
CA ILE A 60 4.27 -8.56 -8.92
C ILE A 60 5.31 -7.45 -9.09
N ALA A 61 5.15 -6.33 -8.38
CA ALA A 61 6.15 -5.25 -8.37
C ALA A 61 7.50 -5.73 -7.81
N HIS A 62 7.49 -6.54 -6.75
CA HIS A 62 8.69 -7.18 -6.24
C HIS A 62 9.35 -8.06 -7.30
N CYS A 63 8.60 -8.93 -7.98
CA CYS A 63 9.13 -9.77 -9.07
C CYS A 63 9.76 -8.93 -10.19
N ALA A 64 9.13 -7.84 -10.60
CA ALA A 64 9.65 -6.94 -11.63
C ALA A 64 11.00 -6.34 -11.22
N ASN A 65 11.12 -5.91 -9.96
CA ASN A 65 12.33 -5.26 -9.46
C ASN A 65 13.53 -6.20 -9.30
N HIS A 66 13.29 -7.51 -9.09
CA HIS A 66 14.34 -8.51 -8.86
C HIS A 66 14.61 -9.41 -10.10
N GLU A 67 13.86 -9.23 -11.18
CA GLU A 67 14.04 -10.01 -12.40
C GLU A 67 15.29 -9.55 -13.18
N LYS A 68 16.22 -10.49 -13.42
CA LYS A 68 17.48 -10.22 -14.13
C LYS A 68 17.35 -10.18 -15.66
N SER A 69 16.31 -10.81 -16.19
CA SER A 69 16.04 -10.84 -17.63
C SER A 69 15.25 -9.60 -18.05
N PRO A 70 15.80 -8.67 -18.85
CA PRO A 70 15.10 -7.45 -19.25
C PRO A 70 13.76 -7.71 -19.94
N GLY A 71 13.68 -8.78 -20.74
CA GLY A 71 12.44 -9.17 -21.41
C GLY A 71 11.37 -9.71 -20.47
N LYS A 72 11.76 -10.40 -19.39
CA LYS A 72 10.84 -10.91 -18.37
C LYS A 72 10.45 -9.79 -17.40
N GLN A 73 11.39 -8.92 -17.03
CA GLN A 73 11.14 -7.73 -16.24
C GLN A 73 10.05 -6.86 -16.88
N LYS A 74 10.18 -6.54 -18.17
CA LYS A 74 9.17 -5.76 -18.90
C LYS A 74 7.78 -6.40 -18.89
N ARG A 75 7.70 -7.73 -18.84
CA ARG A 75 6.40 -8.43 -18.73
C ARG A 75 5.81 -8.30 -17.34
N TRP A 76 6.64 -8.39 -16.29
CA TRP A 76 6.22 -8.14 -14.91
C TRP A 76 5.73 -6.70 -14.72
N ASP A 77 6.46 -5.71 -15.25
CA ASP A 77 6.08 -4.29 -15.20
C ASP A 77 4.71 -4.07 -15.85
N LYS A 78 4.50 -4.63 -17.05
CA LYS A 78 3.23 -4.54 -17.75
C LYS A 78 2.07 -5.16 -16.97
N LEU A 79 2.30 -6.29 -16.29
CA LEU A 79 1.31 -6.96 -15.47
C LEU A 79 1.00 -6.13 -14.21
N SER A 80 2.03 -5.56 -13.57
CA SER A 80 1.89 -4.63 -12.44
C SER A 80 1.02 -3.43 -12.79
N ASP A 81 1.35 -2.72 -13.88
CA ASP A 81 0.56 -1.59 -14.39
C ASP A 81 -0.90 -1.95 -14.63
N LYS A 82 -1.15 -3.13 -15.17
CA LYS A 82 -2.49 -3.62 -15.47
C LYS A 82 -3.31 -3.85 -14.19
N ILE A 83 -2.70 -4.42 -13.16
CA ILE A 83 -3.33 -4.63 -11.86
C ILE A 83 -3.60 -3.28 -11.18
N GLU A 84 -2.63 -2.38 -11.18
CA GLU A 84 -2.80 -1.03 -10.59
C GLU A 84 -3.97 -0.27 -11.24
N ARG A 85 -4.10 -0.33 -12.57
CA ARG A 85 -5.24 0.26 -13.28
C ARG A 85 -6.59 -0.33 -12.87
N LEU A 86 -6.65 -1.64 -12.67
CA LEU A 86 -7.87 -2.32 -12.21
C LEU A 86 -8.25 -1.93 -10.78
N LEU A 87 -7.27 -1.83 -9.88
CA LEU A 87 -7.49 -1.37 -8.52
C LEU A 87 -8.05 0.06 -8.51
N ILE A 88 -7.46 0.97 -9.30
CA ILE A 88 -7.95 2.35 -9.48
C ILE A 88 -9.39 2.37 -10.02
N LEU A 89 -9.70 1.56 -11.02
CA LEU A 89 -11.05 1.48 -11.61
C LEU A 89 -12.06 0.91 -10.61
N SER A 90 -11.68 -0.12 -9.86
CA SER A 90 -12.54 -0.72 -8.83
C SER A 90 -12.86 0.27 -7.73
N ASP A 91 -11.89 1.05 -7.28
CA ASP A 91 -12.07 2.12 -6.31
C ASP A 91 -13.07 3.18 -6.84
N LYS A 92 -12.90 3.62 -8.09
CA LYS A 92 -13.81 4.57 -8.74
C LYS A 92 -15.25 4.07 -8.78
N LEU A 93 -15.46 2.81 -9.15
CA LEU A 93 -16.80 2.20 -9.25
C LEU A 93 -17.43 2.00 -7.86
N SER A 94 -16.66 1.63 -6.85
CA SER A 94 -17.14 1.46 -5.47
C SER A 94 -17.65 2.76 -4.88
N GLN A 95 -17.00 3.87 -5.21
CA GLN A 95 -17.39 5.19 -4.72
C GLN A 95 -18.56 5.79 -5.48
N HIS A 96 -18.66 5.56 -6.81
CA HIS A 96 -19.81 6.03 -7.58
C HIS A 96 -21.14 5.45 -7.06
N ASN A 97 -21.13 4.19 -6.64
CA ASN A 97 -22.31 3.54 -6.07
C ASN A 97 -22.63 4.03 -4.65
N ASN A 98 -21.63 4.40 -3.84
CA ASN A 98 -21.81 4.98 -2.52
C ASN A 98 -22.30 6.44 -2.55
N LEU A 99 -21.98 7.19 -3.60
CA LEU A 99 -22.39 8.60 -3.76
C LEU A 99 -23.85 8.78 -4.13
N LYS A 100 -24.43 7.86 -4.90
CA LYS A 100 -25.88 7.90 -5.21
C LYS A 100 -26.73 7.71 -3.94
N SER A 101 -26.17 7.18 -2.84
CA SER A 101 -26.90 6.86 -1.64
C SER A 101 -26.80 7.87 -0.49
N LYS A 102 -25.85 8.85 -0.53
CA LYS A 102 -25.66 9.77 0.60
C LYS A 102 -25.23 11.19 0.19
N LYS A 103 -26.19 12.01 -0.25
CA LYS A 103 -26.09 13.46 0.00
C LYS A 103 -26.29 13.67 1.50
N HIS A 104 -25.21 13.88 2.24
CA HIS A 104 -25.30 14.25 3.65
C HIS A 104 -25.93 15.63 3.79
N LYS A 105 -26.93 15.74 4.66
CA LYS A 105 -27.73 16.95 4.93
C LYS A 105 -26.95 18.13 5.51
N ASN A 106 -25.63 18.02 5.78
CA ASN A 106 -24.83 19.05 6.46
C ASN A 106 -23.51 19.43 5.77
N GLY A 107 -23.36 19.25 4.47
CA GLY A 107 -22.21 19.80 3.70
C GLY A 107 -20.82 19.26 4.06
N LYS A 108 -20.65 18.33 5.01
CA LYS A 108 -19.35 17.72 5.36
C LYS A 108 -19.17 16.42 4.61
N TYR A 109 -18.06 16.32 3.89
CA TYR A 109 -17.64 15.06 3.27
C TYR A 109 -17.25 14.04 4.32
N PRO A 110 -17.65 12.75 4.19
CA PRO A 110 -17.21 11.71 5.11
C PRO A 110 -15.68 11.50 5.00
N PRO A 111 -14.98 11.19 6.12
CA PRO A 111 -13.52 11.14 6.17
C PRO A 111 -12.86 10.26 5.11
N GLN A 112 -13.50 9.15 4.72
CA GLN A 112 -13.02 8.25 3.67
C GLN A 112 -13.04 8.89 2.27
N MET A 113 -13.74 10.02 2.10
CA MET A 113 -13.86 10.78 0.84
C MET A 113 -13.02 12.05 0.86
N LEU A 114 -12.06 12.14 1.74
CA LEU A 114 -11.13 13.24 1.86
C LEU A 114 -9.73 12.81 1.42
N TYR A 115 -8.97 13.74 0.88
CA TYR A 115 -7.53 13.61 0.73
C TYR A 115 -6.83 13.97 2.03
N TYR A 116 -5.83 13.17 2.36
CA TYR A 116 -4.91 13.37 3.46
C TYR A 116 -3.54 13.66 2.88
N ILE A 117 -2.98 14.80 3.18
CA ILE A 117 -1.68 15.24 2.70
C ILE A 117 -0.68 15.11 3.83
N PHE A 118 0.37 14.35 3.57
CA PHE A 118 1.40 14.02 4.52
C PHE A 118 2.74 14.59 4.12
N ASP A 119 3.52 15.05 5.09
CA ASP A 119 4.97 15.09 4.99
C ASP A 119 5.52 13.78 5.55
N VAL A 120 6.38 13.14 4.77
CA VAL A 120 7.07 11.91 5.14
C VAL A 120 8.56 12.13 4.96
N TRP A 121 9.36 11.82 5.96
CA TRP A 121 10.82 11.96 5.91
C TRP A 121 11.52 10.73 6.46
N ILE A 122 12.76 10.48 6.03
CA ILE A 122 13.60 9.46 6.65
C ILE A 122 14.13 10.05 7.95
N GLU A 123 13.83 9.40 9.08
CA GLU A 123 14.32 9.80 10.40
C GLU A 123 15.69 9.19 10.65
N LYS A 124 15.79 7.85 10.50
CA LYS A 124 17.03 7.11 10.71
C LYS A 124 17.00 5.72 10.06
N LYS A 125 18.20 5.13 9.90
CA LYS A 125 18.44 3.69 9.66
C LYS A 125 19.32 3.16 10.78
N GLY A 126 18.86 2.18 11.54
CA GLY A 126 19.57 1.74 12.75
C GLY A 126 19.87 2.92 13.69
N GLY A 127 21.13 3.22 13.95
CA GLY A 127 21.58 4.35 14.73
C GLY A 127 21.93 5.62 13.95
N ILE A 128 21.87 5.59 12.60
CA ILE A 128 22.28 6.69 11.71
C ILE A 128 21.09 7.60 11.46
N LEU A 129 21.22 8.89 11.83
CA LEU A 129 20.20 9.91 11.57
C LEU A 129 20.37 10.49 10.15
N PHE A 130 19.24 10.79 9.51
CA PHE A 130 19.21 11.44 8.20
C PHE A 130 18.77 12.90 8.30
N PRO A 131 19.23 13.75 7.37
CA PRO A 131 18.75 15.12 7.26
C PRO A 131 17.26 15.15 6.96
N LYS A 132 16.50 16.01 7.63
CA LYS A 132 15.04 16.14 7.44
C LYS A 132 14.63 16.66 6.06
N GLU A 133 15.59 17.10 5.27
CA GLU A 133 15.43 17.52 3.88
C GLU A 133 15.10 16.34 2.96
N VAL A 134 15.50 15.11 3.33
CA VAL A 134 15.13 13.89 2.59
C VAL A 134 13.67 13.54 2.91
N ARG A 135 12.76 14.16 2.19
CA ARG A 135 11.32 14.05 2.45
C ARG A 135 10.47 13.99 1.19
N ARG A 136 9.25 13.50 1.38
CA ARG A 136 8.22 13.42 0.34
C ARG A 136 6.93 14.00 0.86
N LYS A 137 6.25 14.80 0.04
CA LYS A 137 4.87 15.19 0.31
C LYS A 137 3.96 14.21 -0.44
N ILE A 138 3.16 13.47 0.29
CA ILE A 138 2.30 12.42 -0.24
C ILE A 138 0.84 12.79 0.00
N CYS A 139 0.04 12.71 -1.06
CA CYS A 139 -1.41 12.83 -1.00
C CYS A 139 -2.03 11.43 -1.12
N SER A 140 -2.89 11.06 -0.19
CA SER A 140 -3.59 9.78 -0.22
C SER A 140 -5.06 9.93 0.14
N PRO A 141 -5.98 9.21 -0.52
CA PRO A 141 -7.35 9.10 -0.06
C PRO A 141 -7.43 8.50 1.35
N GLY A 142 -8.29 9.04 2.20
CA GLY A 142 -8.49 8.52 3.54
C GLY A 142 -9.01 7.09 3.59
N SER A 143 -9.66 6.63 2.52
CA SER A 143 -10.17 5.26 2.37
C SER A 143 -9.07 4.20 2.18
N LYS A 144 -7.85 4.58 1.81
CA LYS A 144 -6.74 3.63 1.67
C LYS A 144 -6.36 3.03 3.02
N ASN A 145 -6.00 1.73 3.02
CA ASN A 145 -5.49 1.07 4.21
C ASN A 145 -4.01 1.40 4.46
N LEU A 146 -3.53 1.10 5.66
CA LEU A 146 -2.15 1.38 6.03
C LEU A 146 -1.15 0.53 5.23
N TYR A 147 -1.54 -0.67 4.78
CA TYR A 147 -0.72 -1.50 3.91
C TYR A 147 -0.43 -0.82 2.56
N SER A 148 -1.49 -0.35 1.88
CA SER A 148 -1.34 0.40 0.63
C SER A 148 -0.55 1.70 0.84
N PHE A 149 -0.72 2.34 1.99
CA PHE A 149 0.02 3.57 2.32
C PHE A 149 1.51 3.29 2.55
N ALA A 150 1.87 2.19 3.23
CA ALA A 150 3.25 1.75 3.38
C ALA A 150 3.94 1.55 2.02
N ARG A 151 3.27 0.87 1.08
CA ARG A 151 3.77 0.66 -0.29
C ARG A 151 4.02 1.98 -1.02
N VAL A 152 3.14 2.97 -0.85
CA VAL A 152 3.35 4.30 -1.44
C VAL A 152 4.54 5.01 -0.83
N ILE A 153 4.71 4.93 0.49
CA ILE A 153 5.85 5.53 1.18
C ILE A 153 7.16 4.91 0.67
N THR A 154 7.30 3.59 0.71
CA THR A 154 8.53 2.90 0.27
C THR A 154 8.86 3.22 -1.18
N LYS A 155 7.88 3.16 -2.10
CA LYS A 155 8.04 3.51 -3.51
C LYS A 155 8.48 4.98 -3.69
N ALA A 156 7.96 5.91 -2.88
CA ALA A 156 8.30 7.33 -2.96
C ALA A 156 9.77 7.62 -2.62
N PHE A 157 10.41 6.76 -1.83
CA PHE A 157 11.83 6.81 -1.52
C PHE A 157 12.69 5.88 -2.38
N GLY A 158 12.09 5.18 -3.38
CA GLY A 158 12.81 4.24 -4.24
C GLY A 158 13.13 2.91 -3.58
N PHE A 159 12.45 2.57 -2.49
CA PHE A 159 12.64 1.31 -1.76
C PHE A 159 11.77 0.20 -2.34
N TYR A 160 12.26 -1.03 -2.26
CA TYR A 160 11.50 -2.23 -2.50
C TYR A 160 10.55 -2.49 -1.33
N PHE A 161 9.36 -3.00 -1.61
CA PHE A 161 8.36 -3.31 -0.59
C PHE A 161 8.42 -4.80 -0.24
N ASP A 162 9.53 -5.24 0.36
CA ASP A 162 9.95 -6.63 0.50
C ASP A 162 10.11 -7.10 1.96
N HIS A 163 9.82 -6.23 2.94
CA HIS A 163 9.98 -6.53 4.36
C HIS A 163 8.73 -6.23 5.18
N CYS A 164 8.66 -6.82 6.38
CA CYS A 164 7.64 -6.49 7.38
C CYS A 164 7.81 -5.06 7.90
N PHE A 165 6.69 -4.48 8.36
CA PHE A 165 6.63 -3.10 8.79
C PHE A 165 5.52 -2.86 9.81
N GLY A 166 5.61 -1.70 10.48
CA GLY A 166 4.59 -1.23 11.40
C GLY A 166 4.51 0.29 11.51
N TYR A 167 3.43 0.76 12.11
CA TYR A 167 3.19 2.16 12.44
C TYR A 167 3.03 2.31 13.94
N TYR A 168 3.68 3.33 14.53
CA TYR A 168 3.80 3.52 15.96
C TYR A 168 3.62 4.99 16.33
N ASP A 169 2.97 5.28 17.45
CA ASP A 169 2.80 6.66 17.89
C ASP A 169 3.92 7.15 18.82
N ASN A 170 4.89 6.29 19.17
CA ASN A 170 6.07 6.66 19.94
C ASN A 170 7.34 6.61 19.06
N PHE A 171 7.89 7.78 18.76
CA PHE A 171 9.08 7.92 17.90
C PHE A 171 10.39 7.50 18.57
N GLN A 172 10.47 7.57 19.88
CA GLN A 172 11.69 7.24 20.63
C GLN A 172 11.80 5.75 20.92
N ARG A 173 10.70 5.18 21.44
CA ARG A 173 10.61 3.77 21.83
C ARG A 173 9.33 3.18 21.27
N TYR A 174 9.38 2.74 20.03
CA TYR A 174 8.20 2.24 19.31
C TYR A 174 7.53 1.05 20.02
N HIS A 175 8.30 0.26 20.81
CA HIS A 175 7.74 -0.82 21.64
C HIS A 175 6.78 -0.32 22.73
N ASP A 176 6.91 0.95 23.17
CA ASP A 176 6.07 1.57 24.19
C ASP A 176 4.88 2.35 23.58
N SER A 177 4.57 2.11 22.30
CA SER A 177 3.47 2.77 21.61
C SER A 177 2.12 2.35 22.18
N GLN A 178 1.24 3.33 22.38
CA GLN A 178 -0.16 3.08 22.76
C GLN A 178 -1.02 2.72 21.54
N ARG A 179 -0.65 3.23 20.38
CA ARG A 179 -1.28 2.91 19.09
C ARG A 179 -0.23 2.32 18.17
N SER A 180 -0.40 1.05 17.85
CA SER A 180 0.46 0.31 16.93
C SER A 180 -0.36 -0.44 15.88
N TYR A 181 0.20 -0.53 14.68
CA TYR A 181 -0.40 -1.23 13.55
C TYR A 181 0.71 -1.97 12.81
N GLU A 182 0.60 -3.29 12.70
CA GLU A 182 1.69 -4.12 12.16
C GLU A 182 1.19 -5.08 11.09
N LEU A 183 2.06 -5.38 10.14
CA LEU A 183 1.82 -6.43 9.15
C LEU A 183 1.79 -7.81 9.81
N PHE A 184 2.53 -8.03 10.90
CA PHE A 184 2.56 -9.30 11.64
C PHE A 184 1.17 -9.81 11.99
N VAL A 185 0.27 -8.92 12.45
CA VAL A 185 -1.14 -9.28 12.75
C VAL A 185 -1.87 -9.84 11.53
N ASP A 186 -1.61 -9.28 10.33
CA ASP A 186 -2.32 -9.67 9.11
C ASP A 186 -1.77 -10.96 8.48
N ILE A 187 -0.54 -11.37 8.83
CA ILE A 187 0.10 -12.60 8.35
C ILE A 187 0.10 -13.74 9.39
N GLY A 188 -0.48 -13.48 10.57
CA GLY A 188 -0.62 -14.48 11.63
C GLY A 188 0.62 -14.68 12.49
N GLU A 189 1.55 -13.74 12.44
CA GLU A 189 2.74 -13.70 13.30
C GLU A 189 2.46 -12.93 14.60
N GLU A 190 3.30 -13.12 15.61
CA GLU A 190 3.15 -12.48 16.92
C GLU A 190 3.49 -10.98 16.83
N PRO A 191 2.55 -10.06 17.14
CA PRO A 191 2.82 -8.64 17.16
C PRO A 191 3.59 -8.21 18.40
N LEU A 192 4.23 -7.04 18.38
CA LEU A 192 4.95 -6.48 19.52
C LEU A 192 4.06 -6.23 20.75
N SER A 193 2.77 -6.05 20.56
CA SER A 193 1.79 -5.85 21.64
C SER A 193 0.46 -6.53 21.32
N PRO A 194 -0.22 -7.13 22.31
CA PRO A 194 -1.56 -7.71 22.12
C PRO A 194 -2.62 -6.68 21.66
N MET A 195 -2.37 -5.37 21.85
CA MET A 195 -3.27 -4.29 21.45
C MET A 195 -3.02 -3.82 19.99
N THR A 196 -1.99 -4.35 19.33
CA THR A 196 -1.64 -4.01 17.97
C THR A 196 -2.72 -4.45 16.99
N LYS A 197 -3.00 -3.61 15.99
CA LYS A 197 -3.99 -3.87 14.94
C LYS A 197 -3.30 -4.17 13.61
N GLY A 198 -3.98 -4.92 12.75
CA GLY A 198 -3.48 -5.20 11.40
C GLY A 198 -3.57 -3.97 10.49
N VAL A 199 -2.58 -3.84 9.58
CA VAL A 199 -2.48 -2.73 8.62
C VAL A 199 -3.42 -2.88 7.43
N LYS A 200 -3.78 -4.10 7.04
CA LYS A 200 -4.68 -4.35 5.88
C LYS A 200 -6.12 -3.93 6.14
N LYS A 201 -6.59 -4.02 7.39
CA LYS A 201 -7.96 -3.63 7.79
C LYS A 201 -8.07 -2.20 8.30
N THR A 202 -6.98 -1.57 8.67
CA THR A 202 -6.97 -0.21 9.23
C THR A 202 -6.80 0.82 8.12
N ARG A 203 -7.69 1.81 8.07
CA ARG A 203 -7.71 2.88 7.04
C ARG A 203 -7.01 4.14 7.55
N ILE A 204 -6.44 4.93 6.63
CA ILE A 204 -5.76 6.20 6.94
C ILE A 204 -6.65 7.12 7.81
N TYR A 205 -7.92 7.31 7.44
CA TYR A 205 -8.85 8.17 8.18
C TYR A 205 -9.14 7.68 9.60
N GLN A 206 -8.85 6.44 9.92
CA GLN A 206 -9.03 5.88 11.28
C GLN A 206 -7.85 6.21 12.19
N VAL A 207 -6.69 6.42 11.63
CA VAL A 207 -5.43 6.65 12.35
C VAL A 207 -5.11 8.14 12.46
N PHE A 208 -5.19 8.86 11.36
CA PHE A 208 -4.93 10.29 11.29
C PHE A 208 -6.26 11.06 11.32
N LYS A 209 -6.46 11.88 12.35
CA LYS A 209 -7.72 12.58 12.57
C LYS A 209 -7.62 14.07 12.33
N ASN A 210 -6.47 14.65 12.70
CA ASN A 210 -6.25 16.09 12.68
C ASN A 210 -4.91 16.40 12.05
N PRO A 211 -4.77 17.55 11.36
CA PRO A 211 -3.45 18.08 11.03
C PRO A 211 -2.54 18.06 12.27
N GLN A 212 -1.26 17.76 12.04
CA GLN A 212 -0.20 17.55 13.04
C GLN A 212 -0.21 16.16 13.70
N ASP A 213 -1.20 15.29 13.45
CA ASP A 213 -1.10 13.88 13.86
C ASP A 213 0.14 13.25 13.24
N LYS A 214 0.90 12.52 14.06
CA LYS A 214 2.16 11.91 13.66
C LYS A 214 2.17 10.41 13.95
N MET A 215 2.87 9.67 13.10
CA MET A 215 3.21 8.27 13.30
C MET A 215 4.65 8.03 12.82
N LEU A 216 5.35 7.18 13.55
CA LEU A 216 6.55 6.54 13.07
C LEU A 216 6.14 5.38 12.16
N PHE A 217 6.69 5.29 10.98
CA PHE A 217 6.62 4.12 10.12
C PHE A 217 7.98 3.42 10.17
N LEU A 218 7.99 2.23 10.75
CA LEU A 218 9.16 1.36 10.80
C LEU A 218 9.04 0.36 9.65
N PHE A 219 10.02 0.35 8.79
CA PHE A 219 10.11 -0.58 7.67
C PHE A 219 11.39 -1.40 7.80
N ASP A 220 11.30 -2.71 7.60
CA ASP A 220 12.39 -3.66 7.78
C ASP A 220 12.95 -3.64 9.21
N TYR A 221 12.45 -4.54 10.05
CA TYR A 221 12.88 -4.63 11.46
C TYR A 221 14.35 -5.04 11.62
N GLY A 222 14.97 -5.65 10.59
CA GLY A 222 16.39 -5.99 10.55
C GLY A 222 17.25 -4.75 10.31
N ASP A 223 17.02 -4.04 9.21
CA ASP A 223 17.73 -2.82 8.84
C ASP A 223 17.25 -1.58 9.62
N ASN A 224 16.07 -1.68 10.23
CA ASN A 224 15.49 -0.70 11.14
C ASN A 224 15.37 0.71 10.53
N TRP A 225 14.72 0.79 9.34
CA TRP A 225 14.38 2.03 8.69
C TRP A 225 13.22 2.73 9.39
N HIS A 226 13.43 3.93 9.86
CA HIS A 226 12.43 4.78 10.50
C HIS A 226 12.06 5.95 9.61
N PHE A 227 10.78 6.07 9.30
CA PHE A 227 10.20 7.22 8.60
C PHE A 227 9.26 7.95 9.53
N GLY A 228 9.43 9.27 9.64
CA GLY A 228 8.44 10.12 10.29
C GLY A 228 7.32 10.44 9.31
N ILE A 229 6.08 10.36 9.78
CA ILE A 229 4.88 10.75 9.03
C ILE A 229 4.16 11.82 9.81
N GLU A 230 3.83 12.93 9.19
CA GLU A 230 3.00 13.99 9.76
C GLU A 230 1.86 14.33 8.81
N LEU A 231 0.63 14.27 9.29
CA LEU A 231 -0.52 14.78 8.55
C LEU A 231 -0.49 16.32 8.53
N LYS A 232 -0.43 16.91 7.34
CA LYS A 232 -0.40 18.37 7.17
C LYS A 232 -1.77 18.96 6.89
N GLU A 233 -2.56 18.28 6.06
CA GLU A 233 -3.83 18.83 5.60
C GLU A 233 -4.84 17.71 5.33
N ILE A 234 -6.11 18.00 5.59
CA ILE A 234 -7.24 17.18 5.16
C ILE A 234 -8.13 18.06 4.29
N LYS A 235 -8.38 17.67 3.04
CA LYS A 235 -9.19 18.45 2.12
C LYS A 235 -10.16 17.59 1.32
N PRO A 236 -11.28 18.18 0.83
CA PRO A 236 -12.20 17.49 -0.05
C PRO A 236 -11.51 16.97 -1.31
N MET A 237 -11.97 15.83 -1.82
CA MET A 237 -11.54 15.32 -3.11
C MET A 237 -12.26 16.10 -4.22
N ASP A 238 -11.54 16.99 -4.89
CA ASP A 238 -12.03 17.84 -5.99
C ASP A 238 -12.09 17.12 -7.32
N LYS A 239 -11.25 16.11 -7.50
CA LYS A 239 -11.25 15.19 -8.65
C LYS A 239 -11.18 13.75 -8.13
N TRP A 240 -11.90 12.86 -8.80
CA TRP A 240 -11.99 11.44 -8.45
C TRP A 240 -10.67 10.67 -8.76
N ASN A 241 -9.54 11.18 -8.30
CA ASN A 241 -8.29 10.45 -8.34
C ASN A 241 -8.09 9.72 -7.02
N LEU A 242 -8.35 8.41 -7.02
CA LEU A 242 -8.26 7.55 -5.85
C LEU A 242 -6.88 6.93 -5.66
N ALA A 243 -5.95 7.21 -6.56
CA ALA A 243 -4.56 6.79 -6.40
C ALA A 243 -3.83 7.76 -5.47
N PRO A 244 -3.04 7.26 -4.52
CA PRO A 244 -2.08 8.08 -3.81
C PRO A 244 -1.08 8.71 -4.80
N MET A 245 -0.63 9.93 -4.50
CA MET A 245 0.30 10.68 -5.34
C MET A 245 1.42 11.27 -4.51
N VAL A 246 2.65 11.23 -5.05
CA VAL A 246 3.76 12.02 -4.54
C VAL A 246 3.63 13.43 -5.14
N LEU A 247 3.41 14.43 -4.29
CA LEU A 247 3.24 15.83 -4.71
C LEU A 247 4.57 16.54 -4.84
N GLU A 248 5.49 16.27 -3.90
CA GLU A 248 6.81 16.89 -3.84
C GLU A 248 7.85 15.86 -3.39
N SER A 249 9.06 15.96 -3.92
CA SER A 249 10.21 15.15 -3.54
C SER A 249 11.39 16.08 -3.28
N ASN A 250 11.88 16.11 -2.05
CA ASN A 250 13.03 16.89 -1.64
C ASN A 250 14.13 15.97 -1.12
N GLY A 251 15.37 16.26 -1.50
CA GLY A 251 16.52 15.46 -1.15
C GLY A 251 16.58 14.11 -1.87
N GLU A 252 17.78 13.62 -2.09
CA GLU A 252 18.03 12.29 -2.64
C GLU A 252 17.86 11.24 -1.55
N ALA A 253 17.07 10.21 -1.83
CA ALA A 253 16.92 9.09 -0.90
C ALA A 253 18.16 8.21 -0.92
N PRO A 254 18.64 7.75 0.25
CA PRO A 254 19.73 6.77 0.29
C PRO A 254 19.27 5.46 -0.33
N PRO A 255 20.20 4.63 -0.86
CA PRO A 255 19.87 3.30 -1.30
C PRO A 255 19.38 2.46 -0.11
N GLN A 256 18.31 1.69 -0.30
CA GLN A 256 17.79 0.78 0.72
C GLN A 256 18.86 -0.21 1.18
N TYR A 257 19.59 -0.75 0.21
CA TYR A 257 20.71 -1.65 0.41
C TYR A 257 21.99 -0.99 -0.12
N PRO A 258 22.78 -0.32 0.74
CA PRO A 258 24.05 0.22 0.34
C PRO A 258 24.99 -0.91 -0.10
N PRO A 259 25.87 -0.68 -1.10
CA PRO A 259 26.90 -1.65 -1.43
C PRO A 259 27.75 -1.92 -0.18
N TYR A 260 28.14 -3.18 0.03
CA TYR A 260 29.08 -3.52 1.08
C TYR A 260 30.38 -2.75 0.79
N GLU A 261 30.83 -1.94 1.75
CA GLU A 261 32.21 -1.46 1.75
C GLU A 261 33.11 -2.68 2.03
N GLU A 262 33.94 -3.06 1.03
CA GLU A 262 34.97 -4.11 1.16
C GLU A 262 36.10 -3.66 2.08
#